data_7f4c4d2577a00d8729a6434a440115b1
#
_entry.id   7f4c4d2577a00d8729a6434a440115b1
#
_cell.length_a   1.000
_cell.length_b   1.000
_cell.length_c   1.000
_cell.angle_alpha   90.00
_cell.angle_beta   90.00
_cell.angle_gamma   90.00
#
_symmetry.space_group_name_H-M   'P 1'
#
loop_
_entity.id
_entity.type
_entity.pdbx_description
1 polymer ?
#
loop_
_entity_poly.entity_id
_entity_poly.type
_entity_poly.pdbx_seq_one_letter_code
_entity_poly.pdbx_strand_id
1 'polypeptide(L)'
;MNGIIVACGGALIAAVVSIVTLLLNRKWQKEDRKADQFGKILSEITSIKSALDNHIGEQDLADAKRARRRILEFADECRRGIKHSAEHFNNIMTEDVDLYEKYCKKHEEFENSKCVLSIDLIKELYQKTSKDNDFV
;
A
#
# COMPACT_ATOMS: atom_id res chain seq x y z
N MET A 1 33.93 -43.51 -59.90
CA MET A 1 34.23 -42.18 -59.38
C MET A 1 32.99 -41.38 -58.89
N ASN A 2 31.78 -41.67 -59.35
CA ASN A 2 30.59 -40.90 -58.93
C ASN A 2 30.03 -41.17 -57.54
N GLY A 3 30.34 -42.33 -56.93
CA GLY A 3 29.82 -42.67 -55.58
C GLY A 3 30.49 -41.92 -54.41
N ILE A 4 31.76 -41.53 -54.57
CA ILE A 4 32.53 -40.80 -53.52
C ILE A 4 32.09 -39.34 -53.40
N ILE A 5 31.74 -38.70 -54.53
CA ILE A 5 31.30 -37.31 -54.53
C ILE A 5 29.90 -37.16 -53.88
N VAL A 6 29.03 -38.12 -54.08
CA VAL A 6 27.70 -38.13 -53.44
C VAL A 6 27.79 -38.38 -51.93
N ALA A 7 28.68 -39.22 -51.48
CA ALA A 7 28.88 -39.53 -50.04
C ALA A 7 29.47 -38.31 -49.32
N CYS A 8 30.43 -37.55 -49.88
CA CYS A 8 30.97 -36.36 -49.31
C CYS A 8 29.99 -35.18 -49.24
N GLY A 9 29.11 -35.05 -50.28
CA GLY A 9 28.06 -34.02 -50.28
C GLY A 9 27.04 -34.21 -49.15
N GLY A 10 26.62 -35.44 -48.89
CA GLY A 10 25.68 -35.76 -47.80
C GLY A 10 26.26 -35.44 -46.40
N ALA A 11 27.53 -35.76 -46.17
CA ALA A 11 28.16 -35.48 -44.89
C ALA A 11 28.33 -33.98 -44.61
N LEU A 12 28.63 -33.20 -45.62
CA LEU A 12 28.71 -31.73 -45.51
C LEU A 12 27.37 -31.07 -45.18
N ILE A 13 26.29 -31.50 -45.86
CA ILE A 13 24.94 -31.03 -45.59
C ILE A 13 24.51 -31.37 -44.17
N ALA A 14 24.73 -32.62 -43.71
CA ALA A 14 24.41 -33.02 -42.35
C ALA A 14 25.18 -32.18 -41.28
N ALA A 15 26.44 -31.88 -41.51
CA ALA A 15 27.24 -31.01 -40.63
C ALA A 15 26.70 -29.59 -40.58
N VAL A 16 26.31 -28.97 -41.70
CA VAL A 16 25.72 -27.63 -41.77
C VAL A 16 24.37 -27.61 -41.03
N VAL A 17 23.51 -28.60 -41.28
CA VAL A 17 22.22 -28.66 -40.56
C VAL A 17 22.43 -28.79 -39.05
N SER A 18 23.38 -29.60 -38.61
CA SER A 18 23.71 -29.78 -37.17
C SER A 18 24.18 -28.45 -36.55
N ILE A 19 25.05 -27.71 -37.23
CA ILE A 19 25.54 -26.41 -36.74
C ILE A 19 24.43 -25.38 -36.67
N VAL A 20 23.59 -25.31 -37.68
CA VAL A 20 22.42 -24.38 -37.70
C VAL A 20 21.44 -24.71 -36.57
N THR A 21 21.14 -25.99 -36.36
CA THR A 21 20.28 -26.45 -35.26
C THR A 21 20.86 -26.10 -33.89
N LEU A 22 22.17 -26.26 -33.69
CA LEU A 22 22.84 -25.88 -32.44
C LEU A 22 22.80 -24.37 -32.20
N LEU A 23 22.97 -23.57 -33.23
CA LEU A 23 22.89 -22.09 -33.11
C LEU A 23 21.46 -21.62 -32.80
N LEU A 24 20.46 -22.18 -33.46
CA LEU A 24 19.06 -21.91 -33.18
C LEU A 24 18.66 -22.31 -31.75
N ASN A 25 19.04 -23.50 -31.31
CA ASN A 25 18.78 -23.96 -29.96
C ASN A 25 19.44 -23.06 -28.90
N ARG A 26 20.68 -22.60 -29.14
CA ARG A 26 21.33 -21.64 -28.24
C ARG A 26 20.60 -20.29 -28.17
N LYS A 27 20.07 -19.81 -29.30
CA LYS A 27 19.29 -18.57 -29.36
C LYS A 27 18.00 -18.71 -28.57
N TRP A 28 17.23 -19.78 -28.80
CA TRP A 28 15.98 -20.06 -28.10
C TRP A 28 16.18 -20.22 -26.60
N GLN A 29 17.19 -20.98 -26.16
CA GLN A 29 17.50 -21.12 -24.75
C GLN A 29 17.86 -19.79 -24.06
N LYS A 30 18.45 -18.82 -24.78
CA LYS A 30 18.70 -17.49 -24.25
C LYS A 30 17.42 -16.68 -24.09
N GLU A 31 16.50 -16.81 -25.03
CA GLU A 31 15.18 -16.15 -24.98
C GLU A 31 14.32 -16.75 -23.87
N ASP A 32 14.28 -18.06 -23.72
CA ASP A 32 13.57 -18.75 -22.65
C ASP A 32 14.11 -18.34 -21.26
N ARG A 33 15.42 -18.29 -21.08
CA ARG A 33 16.02 -17.82 -19.82
C ARG A 33 15.65 -16.37 -19.48
N LYS A 34 15.57 -15.49 -20.47
CA LYS A 34 15.14 -14.10 -20.27
C LYS A 34 13.66 -14.06 -19.89
N ALA A 35 12.81 -14.84 -20.53
CA ALA A 35 11.40 -14.94 -20.20
C ALA A 35 11.19 -15.46 -18.78
N ASP A 36 11.94 -16.49 -18.37
CA ASP A 36 11.90 -17.02 -17.00
C ASP A 36 12.37 -15.99 -15.95
N GLN A 37 13.44 -15.26 -16.26
CA GLN A 37 13.93 -14.20 -15.38
C GLN A 37 12.91 -13.07 -15.25
N PHE A 38 12.29 -12.67 -16.37
CA PHE A 38 11.25 -11.65 -16.37
C PHE A 38 10.02 -12.11 -15.57
N GLY A 39 9.61 -13.35 -15.72
CA GLY A 39 8.54 -13.97 -14.94
C GLY A 39 8.81 -13.94 -13.43
N LYS A 40 10.04 -14.27 -13.02
CA LYS A 40 10.46 -14.20 -11.61
C LYS A 40 10.41 -12.77 -11.06
N ILE A 41 10.96 -11.80 -11.79
CA ILE A 41 10.96 -10.39 -11.40
C ILE A 41 9.52 -9.90 -11.25
N LEU A 42 8.63 -10.23 -12.19
CA LEU A 42 7.22 -9.84 -12.14
C LEU A 42 6.51 -10.43 -10.90
N SER A 43 6.78 -11.69 -10.59
CA SER A 43 6.27 -12.37 -9.40
C SER A 43 6.75 -11.71 -8.10
N GLU A 44 8.04 -11.34 -8.03
CA GLU A 44 8.61 -10.62 -6.90
C GLU A 44 8.02 -9.23 -6.72
N ILE A 45 7.85 -8.46 -7.81
CA ILE A 45 7.18 -7.16 -7.78
C ILE A 45 5.75 -7.28 -7.27
N THR A 46 5.01 -8.29 -7.71
CA THR A 46 3.63 -8.54 -7.24
C THR A 46 3.59 -8.86 -5.75
N SER A 47 4.54 -9.66 -5.27
CA SER A 47 4.68 -10.00 -3.85
C SER A 47 5.02 -8.76 -3.00
N ILE A 48 5.97 -7.94 -3.46
CA ILE A 48 6.35 -6.70 -2.78
C ILE A 48 5.17 -5.73 -2.73
N LYS A 49 4.43 -5.58 -3.82
CA LYS A 49 3.23 -4.74 -3.86
C LYS A 49 2.20 -5.21 -2.82
N SER A 50 1.90 -6.49 -2.77
CA SER A 50 0.96 -7.04 -1.78
C SER A 50 1.42 -6.83 -0.34
N ALA A 51 2.70 -7.01 -0.05
CA ALA A 51 3.26 -6.77 1.27
C ALA A 51 3.19 -5.27 1.65
N LEU A 52 3.43 -4.37 0.69
CA LEU A 52 3.33 -2.93 0.89
C LEU A 52 1.87 -2.50 1.16
N ASP A 53 0.92 -3.00 0.39
CA ASP A 53 -0.51 -2.70 0.56
C ASP A 53 -1.00 -3.16 1.96
N ASN A 54 -0.57 -4.34 2.40
CA ASN A 54 -0.87 -4.85 3.75
C ASN A 54 -0.25 -3.96 4.83
N HIS A 55 1.01 -3.56 4.67
CA HIS A 55 1.69 -2.69 5.64
C HIS A 55 1.04 -1.31 5.75
N ILE A 56 0.63 -0.73 4.62
CA ILE A 56 -0.11 0.54 4.60
C ILE A 56 -1.44 0.37 5.34
N GLY A 57 -2.18 -0.70 5.10
CA GLY A 57 -3.45 -0.98 5.80
C GLY A 57 -3.29 -1.13 7.31
N GLU A 58 -2.23 -1.80 7.77
CA GLU A 58 -1.90 -1.93 9.20
C GLU A 58 -1.53 -0.57 9.82
N GLN A 59 -0.80 0.26 9.10
CA GLN A 59 -0.44 1.61 9.52
C GLN A 59 -1.66 2.51 9.64
N ASP A 60 -2.52 2.53 8.63
CA ASP A 60 -3.77 3.30 8.61
C ASP A 60 -4.67 2.92 9.78
N LEU A 61 -4.79 1.62 10.09
CA LEU A 61 -5.54 1.13 11.24
C LEU A 61 -4.93 1.58 12.58
N ALA A 62 -3.60 1.53 12.70
CA ALA A 62 -2.91 1.95 13.91
C ALA A 62 -3.08 3.46 14.15
N ASP A 63 -3.02 4.26 13.10
CA ASP A 63 -3.23 5.71 13.15
C ASP A 63 -4.67 6.06 13.52
N ALA A 64 -5.66 5.39 12.92
CA ALA A 64 -7.07 5.56 13.27
C ALA A 64 -7.37 5.18 14.73
N LYS A 65 -6.74 4.12 15.26
CA LYS A 65 -6.85 3.75 16.68
C LYS A 65 -6.23 4.81 17.59
N ARG A 66 -5.10 5.40 17.21
CA ARG A 66 -4.46 6.48 17.97
C ARG A 66 -5.33 7.74 17.97
N ALA A 67 -5.84 8.14 16.80
CA ALA A 67 -6.74 9.26 16.67
C ALA A 67 -8.00 9.08 17.55
N ARG A 68 -8.65 7.93 17.45
CA ARG A 68 -9.81 7.59 18.30
C ARG A 68 -9.51 7.74 19.79
N ARG A 69 -8.35 7.27 20.26
CA ARG A 69 -7.95 7.39 21.65
C ARG A 69 -7.78 8.86 22.05
N ARG A 70 -7.07 9.67 21.26
CA ARG A 70 -6.86 11.10 21.55
C ARG A 70 -8.19 11.87 21.58
N ILE A 71 -9.11 11.60 20.65
CA ILE A 71 -10.46 12.19 20.66
C ILE A 71 -11.20 11.88 21.96
N LEU A 72 -11.17 10.63 22.42
CA LEU A 72 -11.84 10.21 23.63
C LEU A 72 -11.19 10.82 24.89
N GLU A 73 -9.87 10.89 24.95
CA GLU A 73 -9.09 11.51 26.03
C GLU A 73 -9.40 13.01 26.11
N PHE A 74 -9.35 13.73 24.98
CA PHE A 74 -9.66 15.15 24.91
C PHE A 74 -11.11 15.45 25.33
N ALA A 75 -12.07 14.67 24.85
CA ALA A 75 -13.47 14.81 25.26
C ALA A 75 -13.67 14.55 26.76
N ASP A 76 -12.91 13.63 27.37
CA ASP A 76 -12.96 13.36 28.79
C ASP A 76 -12.35 14.52 29.60
N GLU A 77 -11.25 15.11 29.13
CA GLU A 77 -10.69 16.32 29.71
C GLU A 77 -11.68 17.48 29.68
N CYS A 78 -12.34 17.69 28.56
CA CYS A 78 -13.41 18.68 28.43
C CYS A 78 -14.57 18.43 29.43
N ARG A 79 -15.02 17.18 29.61
CA ARG A 79 -16.07 16.82 30.60
C ARG A 79 -15.66 17.12 32.02
N ARG A 80 -14.37 17.00 32.33
CA ARG A 80 -13.80 17.34 33.65
C ARG A 80 -13.60 18.84 33.85
N GLY A 81 -13.96 19.65 32.86
CA GLY A 81 -13.82 21.12 32.91
C GLY A 81 -12.41 21.64 32.67
N ILE A 82 -11.53 20.82 32.13
CA ILE A 82 -10.18 21.26 31.75
C ILE A 82 -10.31 22.19 30.54
N LYS A 83 -9.77 23.39 30.66
CA LYS A 83 -9.76 24.38 29.59
C LYS A 83 -8.61 24.13 28.62
N HIS A 84 -8.86 24.33 27.34
CA HIS A 84 -7.93 24.13 26.26
C HIS A 84 -7.82 25.41 25.39
N SER A 85 -6.67 25.57 24.75
CA SER A 85 -6.47 26.65 23.77
C SER A 85 -7.24 26.38 22.46
N ALA A 86 -7.52 27.45 21.72
CA ALA A 86 -8.09 27.33 20.38
C ALA A 86 -7.24 26.47 19.46
N GLU A 87 -5.92 26.56 19.57
CA GLU A 87 -4.97 25.74 18.82
C GLU A 87 -5.13 24.25 19.14
N HIS A 88 -5.27 23.89 20.41
CA HIS A 88 -5.47 22.49 20.81
C HIS A 88 -6.77 21.91 20.25
N PHE A 89 -7.87 22.66 20.31
CA PHE A 89 -9.13 22.28 19.65
C PHE A 89 -8.96 22.09 18.14
N ASN A 90 -8.28 23.02 17.46
CA ASN A 90 -8.03 22.92 16.03
C ASN A 90 -7.21 21.68 15.68
N ASN A 91 -6.15 21.39 16.42
CA ASN A 91 -5.31 20.22 16.17
C ASN A 91 -6.11 18.92 16.31
N ILE A 92 -6.92 18.79 17.37
CA ILE A 92 -7.80 17.61 17.53
C ILE A 92 -8.78 17.49 16.38
N MET A 93 -9.39 18.58 15.91
CA MET A 93 -10.38 18.54 14.83
C MET A 93 -9.75 18.24 13.46
N THR A 94 -8.63 18.89 13.13
CA THR A 94 -8.03 18.79 11.79
C THR A 94 -7.10 17.58 11.63
N GLU A 95 -6.53 17.09 12.72
CA GLU A 95 -5.63 15.93 12.65
C GLU A 95 -6.36 14.63 13.04
N ASP A 96 -6.93 14.59 14.25
CA ASP A 96 -7.48 13.35 14.79
C ASP A 96 -8.90 13.05 14.31
N VAL A 97 -9.79 14.03 14.33
CA VAL A 97 -11.18 13.83 13.89
C VAL A 97 -11.23 13.54 12.41
N ASP A 98 -10.55 14.35 11.58
CA ASP A 98 -10.51 14.14 10.13
C ASP A 98 -9.93 12.77 9.76
N LEU A 99 -8.85 12.36 10.44
CA LEU A 99 -8.22 11.06 10.21
C LEU A 99 -9.17 9.92 10.60
N TYR A 100 -9.80 10.01 11.78
CA TYR A 100 -10.75 9.01 12.24
C TYR A 100 -11.97 8.90 11.32
N GLU A 101 -12.60 10.02 10.95
CA GLU A 101 -13.76 10.05 10.05
C GLU A 101 -13.41 9.53 8.65
N LYS A 102 -12.22 9.88 8.13
CA LYS A 102 -11.71 9.36 6.84
C LYS A 102 -11.51 7.86 6.86
N TYR A 103 -11.02 7.31 7.97
CA TYR A 103 -10.84 5.87 8.13
C TYR A 103 -12.21 5.17 8.23
N CYS A 104 -13.13 5.68 9.04
CA CYS A 104 -14.48 5.11 9.18
C CYS A 104 -15.27 5.08 7.86
N LYS A 105 -15.11 6.08 6.97
CA LYS A 105 -15.73 6.07 5.64
C LYS A 105 -15.31 4.89 4.76
N LYS A 106 -14.13 4.33 5.00
CA LYS A 106 -13.61 3.15 4.28
C LYS A 106 -13.88 1.84 5.03
N HIS A 107 -14.09 1.92 6.35
CA HIS A 107 -14.20 0.81 7.28
C HIS A 107 -15.34 1.10 8.26
N GLU A 108 -16.58 0.94 7.80
CA GLU A 108 -17.79 1.26 8.59
C GLU A 108 -17.86 0.50 9.91
N GLU A 109 -17.33 -0.72 9.94
CA GLU A 109 -17.23 -1.56 11.14
C GLU A 109 -16.31 -0.99 12.22
N PHE A 110 -15.43 -0.03 11.87
CA PHE A 110 -14.51 0.62 12.80
C PHE A 110 -15.20 1.75 13.58
N GLU A 111 -16.31 2.28 13.10
CA GLU A 111 -17.02 3.37 13.74
C GLU A 111 -17.45 2.99 15.16
N ASN A 112 -17.31 3.95 16.08
CA ASN A 112 -17.64 3.77 17.48
C ASN A 112 -18.54 4.89 17.96
N SER A 113 -19.77 4.55 18.38
CA SER A 113 -20.78 5.51 18.82
C SER A 113 -20.29 6.45 19.93
N LYS A 114 -19.44 5.95 20.87
CA LYS A 114 -18.86 6.79 21.92
C LYS A 114 -17.93 7.84 21.35
N CYS A 115 -17.17 7.50 20.29
CA CYS A 115 -16.28 8.42 19.63
C CYS A 115 -17.08 9.50 18.87
N VAL A 116 -18.13 9.11 18.17
CA VAL A 116 -19.02 10.06 17.46
C VAL A 116 -19.61 11.09 18.43
N LEU A 117 -20.18 10.63 19.55
CA LEU A 117 -20.70 11.53 20.60
C LEU A 117 -19.62 12.41 21.22
N SER A 118 -18.38 11.95 21.28
CA SER A 118 -17.28 12.73 21.80
C SER A 118 -16.84 13.82 20.79
N ILE A 119 -16.88 13.53 19.50
CA ILE A 119 -16.63 14.50 18.43
C ILE A 119 -17.69 15.61 18.47
N ASP A 120 -18.95 15.26 18.60
CA ASP A 120 -20.04 16.22 18.70
C ASP A 120 -19.86 17.16 19.90
N LEU A 121 -19.52 16.60 21.08
CA LEU A 121 -19.21 17.38 22.27
C LEU A 121 -18.05 18.35 22.04
N ILE A 122 -16.97 17.90 21.41
CA ILE A 122 -15.80 18.74 21.10
C ILE A 122 -16.19 19.90 20.20
N LYS A 123 -16.98 19.63 19.14
CA LYS A 123 -17.48 20.64 18.21
C LYS A 123 -18.37 21.69 18.91
N GLU A 124 -19.29 21.25 19.77
CA GLU A 124 -20.14 22.14 20.56
C GLU A 124 -19.35 23.03 21.50
N LEU A 125 -18.41 22.45 22.25
CA LEU A 125 -17.57 23.18 23.18
C LEU A 125 -16.68 24.19 22.47
N TYR A 126 -16.10 23.83 21.34
CA TYR A 126 -15.33 24.76 20.52
C TYR A 126 -16.16 25.98 20.11
N GLN A 127 -17.37 25.75 19.61
CA GLN A 127 -18.28 26.81 19.20
C GLN A 127 -18.68 27.72 20.37
N LYS A 128 -18.97 27.15 21.53
CA LYS A 128 -19.30 27.89 22.76
C LYS A 128 -18.12 28.73 23.23
N THR A 129 -16.95 28.10 23.44
CA THR A 129 -15.75 28.76 23.91
C THR A 129 -15.28 29.87 22.95
N SER A 130 -15.46 29.66 21.64
CA SER A 130 -15.15 30.65 20.62
C SER A 130 -16.06 31.88 20.70
N LYS A 131 -17.37 31.68 20.95
CA LYS A 131 -18.33 32.79 21.13
C LYS A 131 -18.06 33.59 22.40
N ASP A 132 -17.72 32.88 23.47
CA ASP A 132 -17.48 33.48 24.80
C ASP A 132 -16.06 34.03 24.93
N ASN A 133 -15.19 33.82 23.94
CA ASN A 133 -13.76 34.15 23.94
C ASN A 133 -13.05 33.65 25.20
N ASP A 134 -13.38 32.42 25.63
CA ASP A 134 -12.93 31.80 26.88
C ASP A 134 -11.88 30.68 26.69
N PHE A 135 -11.05 30.82 25.64
CA PHE A 135 -9.85 29.98 25.46
C PHE A 135 -8.74 30.38 26.43
N VAL A 136 -7.89 29.40 26.79
CA VAL A 136 -6.68 29.61 27.58
C VAL A 136 -5.45 29.78 26.72
#